data_69e4dcd17a58a964ea596c0d0a0afb7c
#
_entry.id   69e4dcd17a58a964ea596c0d0a0afb7c
#
_cell.length_a   1.000
_cell.length_b   1.000
_cell.length_c   1.000
_cell.angle_alpha   90.00
_cell.angle_beta   90.00
_cell.angle_gamma   90.00
#
_symmetry.space_group_name_H-M   'P 1'
#
loop_
_entity.id
_entity.type
_entity.pdbx_description
1 polymer ?
#
loop_
_entity_poly.entity_id
_entity_poly.type
_entity_poly.pdbx_seq_one_letter_code
_entity_poly.pdbx_strand_id
1 'polypeptide(L)'
;ATTATAMVLAKVGLSVKIVDKIHESSVNTITLLESGKVNYVISTSAKGRNPARDSVKIRRKASLLGIPCLTALDTANALADSLMSRYTPENTEIIDINNLKERKQKLKFTKMSACSNDYIYINLFDKENTVSSPEFLSIFLSDRHNGVGGDGVILICPSDVADAQMRMFNLDGSEGMMCGNGIRCVAKYLFDNGIAKGQKVGEGRHVLHIDTKSGVKECTVITKNGLVSKVTVDMGKAELAPEKVPVRLEGEKVVNKPISIGGNVYRITCCSMGNPHCTVFVPSVDKLDLEDLGPKFEHDPMFPDRVNVEFVEVIDQHTLKARIWERGSGETMACGTGTCAAVVAATLNGYCEKGKDIRVILKGGELKIHYTDERVLMTGKAEKVYDGVVEV
;
A
#
# COMPACT_ATOMS: atom_id res chain seq x y z
N ALA A 1 -20.61 -22.66 -22.28
CA ALA A 1 -20.26 -23.55 -21.15
C ALA A 1 -21.26 -24.71 -21.05
N THR A 2 -20.88 -25.86 -20.45
CA THR A 2 -21.82 -26.94 -20.14
C THR A 2 -22.81 -26.47 -19.05
N THR A 3 -23.99 -27.11 -18.97
CA THR A 3 -25.15 -26.66 -18.17
C THR A 3 -24.79 -26.27 -16.74
N ALA A 4 -24.07 -27.13 -15.99
CA ALA A 4 -23.74 -26.84 -14.60
C ALA A 4 -22.80 -25.60 -14.47
N THR A 5 -21.81 -25.47 -15.35
CA THR A 5 -20.91 -24.31 -15.37
C THR A 5 -21.65 -23.07 -15.82
N ALA A 6 -22.54 -23.16 -16.79
CA ALA A 6 -23.35 -22.03 -17.25
C ALA A 6 -24.26 -21.46 -16.14
N MET A 7 -24.85 -22.34 -15.33
CA MET A 7 -25.67 -21.92 -14.17
C MET A 7 -24.86 -21.14 -13.13
N VAL A 8 -23.62 -21.52 -12.87
CA VAL A 8 -22.74 -20.82 -11.93
C VAL A 8 -22.37 -19.44 -12.49
N LEU A 9 -21.98 -19.39 -13.77
CA LEU A 9 -21.59 -18.12 -14.43
C LEU A 9 -22.76 -17.15 -14.55
N ALA A 10 -23.97 -17.64 -14.82
CA ALA A 10 -25.17 -16.81 -14.88
C ALA A 10 -25.51 -16.15 -13.53
N LYS A 11 -25.22 -16.82 -12.39
CA LYS A 11 -25.43 -16.25 -11.05
C LYS A 11 -24.56 -15.01 -10.76
N VAL A 12 -23.42 -14.89 -11.44
CA VAL A 12 -22.53 -13.72 -11.32
C VAL A 12 -22.76 -12.70 -12.46
N GLY A 13 -23.88 -12.80 -13.17
CA GLY A 13 -24.31 -11.81 -14.17
C GLY A 13 -23.70 -11.99 -15.56
N LEU A 14 -23.03 -13.09 -15.85
CA LEU A 14 -22.43 -13.35 -17.16
C LEU A 14 -23.45 -13.96 -18.12
N SER A 15 -23.53 -13.43 -19.35
CA SER A 15 -24.31 -14.02 -20.43
C SER A 15 -23.58 -15.24 -20.98
N VAL A 16 -24.16 -16.42 -20.84
CA VAL A 16 -23.51 -17.69 -21.19
C VAL A 16 -24.38 -18.51 -22.12
N LYS A 17 -23.82 -18.94 -23.26
CA LYS A 17 -24.47 -19.92 -24.12
C LYS A 17 -24.24 -21.34 -23.57
N ILE A 18 -25.33 -22.06 -23.32
CA ILE A 18 -25.28 -23.46 -22.89
C ILE A 18 -24.92 -24.35 -24.10
N VAL A 19 -24.06 -25.34 -23.88
CA VAL A 19 -23.62 -26.32 -24.86
C VAL A 19 -23.73 -27.70 -24.22
N ASP A 20 -24.35 -28.62 -24.95
CA ASP A 20 -24.56 -30.00 -24.51
C ASP A 20 -23.26 -30.77 -24.39
N LYS A 21 -23.23 -31.77 -23.53
CA LYS A 21 -22.11 -32.72 -23.45
C LYS A 21 -22.10 -33.63 -24.67
N ILE A 22 -20.94 -34.27 -24.87
CA ILE A 22 -20.68 -35.06 -26.09
C ILE A 22 -21.74 -36.15 -26.33
N HIS A 23 -22.31 -36.73 -25.29
CA HIS A 23 -23.30 -37.83 -25.35
C HIS A 23 -24.75 -37.38 -25.23
N GLU A 24 -25.02 -36.11 -25.04
CA GLU A 24 -26.37 -35.57 -24.82
C GLU A 24 -27.03 -35.12 -26.13
N SER A 25 -26.24 -34.70 -27.15
CA SER A 25 -26.78 -34.15 -28.39
C SER A 25 -25.77 -34.30 -29.54
N SER A 26 -26.27 -34.28 -30.78
CA SER A 26 -25.43 -34.22 -31.99
C SER A 26 -24.76 -32.83 -32.13
N VAL A 27 -25.35 -31.78 -31.55
CA VAL A 27 -24.77 -30.45 -31.48
C VAL A 27 -24.20 -30.25 -30.06
N ASN A 28 -22.95 -30.58 -29.89
CA ASN A 28 -22.30 -30.64 -28.57
C ASN A 28 -20.96 -29.89 -28.54
N THR A 29 -20.22 -30.05 -27.47
CA THR A 29 -18.93 -29.37 -27.29
C THR A 29 -17.91 -29.67 -28.40
N ILE A 30 -17.92 -30.85 -28.99
CA ILE A 30 -17.01 -31.19 -30.09
C ILE A 30 -17.37 -30.46 -31.37
N THR A 31 -18.67 -30.45 -31.75
CA THR A 31 -19.14 -29.74 -32.94
C THR A 31 -18.94 -28.23 -32.80
N LEU A 32 -19.03 -27.70 -31.59
CA LEU A 32 -18.70 -26.28 -31.32
C LEU A 32 -17.21 -26.01 -31.57
N LEU A 33 -16.31 -26.87 -31.14
CA LEU A 33 -14.86 -26.72 -31.42
C LEU A 33 -14.58 -26.74 -32.92
N GLU A 34 -15.26 -27.63 -33.67
CA GLU A 34 -15.13 -27.74 -35.12
C GLU A 34 -15.69 -26.55 -35.89
N SER A 35 -16.56 -25.73 -35.27
CA SER A 35 -17.17 -24.57 -35.92
C SER A 35 -16.22 -23.40 -36.17
N GLY A 36 -14.97 -23.43 -35.66
CA GLY A 36 -14.01 -22.34 -35.76
C GLY A 36 -14.34 -21.09 -34.93
N LYS A 37 -15.36 -21.16 -34.07
CA LYS A 37 -15.84 -20.03 -33.27
C LYS A 37 -15.26 -19.99 -31.84
N VAL A 38 -14.35 -20.92 -31.52
CA VAL A 38 -13.76 -21.08 -30.19
C VAL A 38 -12.31 -20.65 -30.23
N ASN A 39 -11.93 -19.64 -29.47
CA ASN A 39 -10.56 -19.15 -29.37
C ASN A 39 -9.76 -19.86 -28.27
N TYR A 40 -10.43 -20.19 -27.15
CA TYR A 40 -9.83 -20.84 -25.99
C TYR A 40 -10.77 -21.85 -25.36
N VAL A 41 -10.18 -22.92 -24.79
CA VAL A 41 -10.90 -23.89 -23.97
C VAL A 41 -10.37 -23.85 -22.55
N ILE A 42 -11.25 -23.68 -21.56
CA ILE A 42 -10.93 -23.85 -20.14
C ILE A 42 -11.57 -25.16 -19.69
N SER A 43 -10.76 -26.17 -19.43
CA SER A 43 -11.22 -27.50 -19.05
C SER A 43 -10.44 -28.02 -17.86
N THR A 44 -10.84 -27.57 -16.65
CA THR A 44 -10.26 -28.05 -15.39
C THR A 44 -10.57 -29.53 -15.19
N SER A 45 -9.55 -30.32 -14.85
CA SER A 45 -9.71 -31.76 -14.74
C SER A 45 -10.38 -32.21 -13.46
N ALA A 46 -11.40 -33.03 -13.53
CA ALA A 46 -11.81 -33.88 -12.42
C ALA A 46 -10.70 -34.91 -12.12
N LYS A 47 -10.53 -35.25 -10.83
CA LYS A 47 -9.51 -36.23 -10.37
C LYS A 47 -9.61 -37.55 -11.16
N GLY A 48 -8.47 -38.05 -11.69
CA GLY A 48 -8.30 -39.36 -12.31
C GLY A 48 -8.11 -39.33 -13.84
N ARG A 49 -7.33 -40.33 -14.38
CA ARG A 49 -6.97 -40.45 -15.78
C ARG A 49 -7.90 -41.44 -16.51
N ASN A 50 -9.18 -41.14 -16.70
CA ASN A 50 -10.06 -41.99 -17.51
C ASN A 50 -10.17 -41.44 -18.94
N PRO A 51 -9.65 -42.15 -19.98
CA PRO A 51 -9.69 -41.69 -21.38
C PRO A 51 -11.10 -41.52 -21.95
N ALA A 52 -12.11 -42.15 -21.37
CA ALA A 52 -13.49 -42.08 -21.84
C ALA A 52 -14.19 -40.77 -21.42
N ARG A 53 -13.59 -39.97 -20.57
CA ARG A 53 -14.20 -38.70 -20.07
C ARG A 53 -14.25 -37.65 -21.17
N ASP A 54 -15.31 -36.89 -21.20
CA ASP A 54 -15.52 -35.78 -22.12
C ASP A 54 -14.37 -34.77 -22.10
N SER A 55 -13.83 -34.45 -20.90
CA SER A 55 -12.69 -33.55 -20.76
C SER A 55 -11.43 -34.01 -21.50
N VAL A 56 -11.20 -35.31 -21.64
CA VAL A 56 -10.07 -35.87 -22.41
C VAL A 56 -10.33 -35.70 -23.89
N LYS A 57 -11.56 -36.03 -24.33
CA LYS A 57 -11.98 -35.89 -25.74
C LYS A 57 -11.94 -34.44 -26.20
N ILE A 58 -12.44 -33.51 -25.37
CA ILE A 58 -12.42 -32.07 -25.65
C ILE A 58 -10.98 -31.58 -25.78
N ARG A 59 -10.08 -31.91 -24.84
CA ARG A 59 -8.67 -31.48 -24.89
C ARG A 59 -7.95 -32.02 -26.12
N ARG A 60 -8.14 -33.32 -26.44
CA ARG A 60 -7.56 -33.91 -27.63
C ARG A 60 -8.06 -33.23 -28.90
N LYS A 61 -9.35 -32.93 -28.99
CA LYS A 61 -9.93 -32.24 -30.14
C LYS A 61 -9.45 -30.81 -30.27
N ALA A 62 -9.38 -30.06 -29.15
CA ALA A 62 -8.84 -28.72 -29.13
C ALA A 62 -7.38 -28.67 -29.61
N SER A 63 -6.56 -29.61 -29.13
CA SER A 63 -5.16 -29.73 -29.57
C SER A 63 -5.04 -30.04 -31.07
N LEU A 64 -5.89 -30.95 -31.62
CA LEU A 64 -5.90 -31.25 -33.06
C LEU A 64 -6.33 -30.05 -33.92
N LEU A 65 -7.13 -29.13 -33.37
CA LEU A 65 -7.61 -27.93 -34.06
C LEU A 65 -6.72 -26.71 -33.80
N GLY A 66 -5.62 -26.85 -33.06
CA GLY A 66 -4.76 -25.74 -32.69
C GLY A 66 -5.39 -24.74 -31.70
N ILE A 67 -6.46 -25.14 -30.97
CA ILE A 67 -7.14 -24.30 -30.02
C ILE A 67 -6.45 -24.44 -28.65
N PRO A 68 -5.93 -23.36 -28.05
CA PRO A 68 -5.32 -23.41 -26.71
C PRO A 68 -6.29 -23.93 -25.66
N CYS A 69 -5.84 -24.91 -24.86
CA CYS A 69 -6.66 -25.56 -23.85
C CYS A 69 -6.01 -25.41 -22.47
N LEU A 70 -6.64 -24.62 -21.61
CA LEU A 70 -6.18 -24.35 -20.25
C LEU A 70 -6.78 -25.40 -19.30
N THR A 71 -5.92 -26.06 -18.54
CA THR A 71 -6.31 -27.17 -17.66
C THR A 71 -6.25 -26.85 -16.18
N ALA A 72 -5.70 -25.69 -15.82
CA ALA A 72 -5.63 -25.18 -14.46
C ALA A 72 -6.29 -23.81 -14.37
N LEU A 73 -6.91 -23.49 -13.24
CA LEU A 73 -7.53 -22.20 -12.99
C LEU A 73 -6.49 -21.08 -12.93
N ASP A 74 -5.32 -21.35 -12.33
CA ASP A 74 -4.23 -20.36 -12.23
C ASP A 74 -3.75 -19.93 -13.62
N THR A 75 -3.63 -20.88 -14.57
CA THR A 75 -3.30 -20.56 -15.96
C THR A 75 -4.41 -19.78 -16.65
N ALA A 76 -5.68 -20.06 -16.34
CA ALA A 76 -6.80 -19.31 -16.89
C ALA A 76 -6.86 -17.88 -16.35
N ASN A 77 -6.57 -17.69 -15.06
CA ASN A 77 -6.45 -16.37 -14.44
C ASN A 77 -5.29 -15.58 -15.04
N ALA A 78 -4.10 -16.18 -15.16
CA ALA A 78 -2.96 -15.55 -15.80
C ALA A 78 -3.23 -15.10 -17.24
N LEU A 79 -3.99 -15.92 -18.01
CA LEU A 79 -4.43 -15.51 -19.35
C LEU A 79 -5.42 -14.34 -19.29
N ALA A 80 -6.36 -14.35 -18.35
CA ALA A 80 -7.31 -13.24 -18.18
C ALA A 80 -6.56 -11.94 -17.84
N ASP A 81 -5.62 -11.99 -16.90
CA ASP A 81 -4.78 -10.85 -16.53
C ASP A 81 -3.95 -10.34 -17.72
N SER A 82 -3.38 -11.26 -18.50
CA SER A 82 -2.66 -10.92 -19.73
C SER A 82 -3.56 -10.24 -20.76
N LEU A 83 -4.78 -10.74 -20.98
CA LEU A 83 -5.74 -10.12 -21.91
C LEU A 83 -6.26 -8.76 -21.43
N MET A 84 -6.30 -8.52 -20.11
CA MET A 84 -6.66 -7.25 -19.50
C MET A 84 -5.46 -6.28 -19.43
N SER A 85 -4.24 -6.76 -19.59
CA SER A 85 -3.04 -5.95 -19.56
C SER A 85 -2.98 -5.02 -20.79
N ARG A 86 -2.23 -3.91 -20.63
CA ARG A 86 -1.96 -2.98 -21.75
C ARG A 86 -0.80 -3.43 -22.64
N TYR A 87 -0.33 -4.66 -22.47
CA TYR A 87 0.73 -5.23 -23.29
C TYR A 87 0.16 -5.65 -24.66
N THR A 88 0.78 -5.15 -25.72
CA THR A 88 0.48 -5.48 -27.11
C THR A 88 1.75 -6.01 -27.78
N PRO A 89 1.67 -6.70 -28.93
CA PRO A 89 2.87 -7.10 -29.66
C PRO A 89 3.81 -5.94 -29.98
N GLU A 90 3.27 -4.71 -30.10
CA GLU A 90 4.04 -3.51 -30.42
C GLU A 90 4.79 -2.95 -29.21
N ASN A 91 4.32 -3.22 -28.00
CA ASN A 91 4.95 -2.73 -26.76
C ASN A 91 5.57 -3.84 -25.89
N THR A 92 5.63 -5.08 -26.43
CA THR A 92 6.31 -6.22 -25.82
C THR A 92 7.48 -6.68 -26.65
N GLU A 93 8.63 -6.88 -26.03
CA GLU A 93 9.80 -7.49 -26.66
C GLU A 93 9.82 -9.00 -26.33
N ILE A 94 9.93 -9.85 -27.37
CA ILE A 94 10.15 -11.28 -27.18
C ILE A 94 11.61 -11.48 -26.84
N ILE A 95 11.90 -11.92 -25.62
CA ILE A 95 13.26 -12.19 -25.17
C ILE A 95 13.56 -13.69 -25.33
N ASP A 96 14.62 -14.00 -26.09
CA ASP A 96 15.16 -15.36 -26.16
C ASP A 96 15.85 -15.70 -24.83
N ILE A 97 15.20 -16.58 -24.05
CA ILE A 97 15.68 -17.00 -22.73
C ILE A 97 17.07 -17.67 -22.81
N ASN A 98 17.40 -18.32 -23.94
CA ASN A 98 18.70 -18.98 -24.13
C ASN A 98 19.82 -17.97 -24.45
N ASN A 99 19.46 -16.79 -24.91
CA ASN A 99 20.38 -15.69 -25.25
C ASN A 99 20.17 -14.45 -24.38
N LEU A 100 19.58 -14.60 -23.20
CA LEU A 100 19.57 -13.58 -22.17
C LEU A 100 21.04 -13.21 -21.84
N LYS A 101 21.57 -12.23 -22.58
CA LYS A 101 22.72 -11.50 -22.05
C LYS A 101 22.19 -10.85 -20.78
N GLU A 102 22.76 -11.23 -19.63
CA GLU A 102 22.52 -10.55 -18.37
C GLU A 102 22.84 -9.06 -18.61
N ARG A 103 21.83 -8.27 -18.96
CA ARG A 103 21.93 -6.81 -18.92
C ARG A 103 21.85 -6.42 -17.47
N LYS A 104 22.95 -6.65 -16.76
CA LYS A 104 23.10 -6.12 -15.39
C LYS A 104 23.03 -4.61 -15.48
N GLN A 105 21.90 -4.09 -15.04
CA GLN A 105 21.73 -2.65 -14.93
C GLN A 105 22.29 -2.21 -13.57
N LYS A 106 23.11 -1.16 -13.57
CA LYS A 106 23.57 -0.52 -12.34
C LYS A 106 22.56 0.56 -11.94
N LEU A 107 21.91 0.39 -10.80
CA LEU A 107 21.01 1.38 -10.22
C LEU A 107 21.70 2.08 -9.06
N LYS A 108 21.75 3.41 -9.13
CA LYS A 108 22.17 4.27 -8.03
C LYS A 108 21.00 4.47 -7.08
N PHE A 109 21.21 4.28 -5.81
CA PHE A 109 20.20 4.48 -4.78
C PHE A 109 20.75 5.22 -3.56
N THR A 110 19.84 5.80 -2.79
CA THR A 110 20.13 6.35 -1.46
C THR A 110 19.29 5.62 -0.43
N LYS A 111 19.91 5.08 0.60
CA LYS A 111 19.21 4.54 1.77
C LYS A 111 18.89 5.68 2.72
N MET A 112 17.61 5.85 3.08
CA MET A 112 17.20 6.87 4.04
C MET A 112 16.21 6.28 5.03
N SER A 113 16.14 6.88 6.22
CA SER A 113 15.26 6.47 7.30
C SER A 113 14.58 7.68 7.96
N ALA A 114 13.34 7.47 8.39
CA ALA A 114 12.60 8.42 9.22
C ALA A 114 11.78 7.64 10.25
N CYS A 115 12.04 7.86 11.53
CA CYS A 115 11.45 7.13 12.65
C CYS A 115 11.60 5.60 12.50
N SER A 116 12.81 5.14 12.15
CA SER A 116 13.17 3.73 11.94
C SER A 116 12.42 3.03 10.80
N ASN A 117 11.64 3.76 10.01
CA ASN A 117 11.06 3.28 8.77
C ASN A 117 12.03 3.61 7.62
N ASP A 118 12.66 2.57 7.05
CA ASP A 118 13.81 2.69 6.17
C ASP A 118 13.50 2.21 4.75
N TYR A 119 13.60 3.13 3.78
CA TYR A 119 13.36 2.86 2.36
C TYR A 119 14.63 3.01 1.52
N ILE A 120 14.57 2.42 0.34
CA ILE A 120 15.57 2.57 -0.72
C ILE A 120 15.02 3.59 -1.71
N TYR A 121 15.70 4.72 -1.85
CA TYR A 121 15.28 5.83 -2.72
C TYR A 121 16.02 5.79 -4.04
N ILE A 122 15.29 5.75 -5.14
CA ILE A 122 15.84 5.77 -6.50
C ILE A 122 15.43 7.06 -7.19
N ASN A 123 16.40 7.86 -7.58
CA ASN A 123 16.20 9.13 -8.24
C ASN A 123 16.05 8.93 -9.76
N LEU A 124 14.85 9.14 -10.28
CA LEU A 124 14.56 9.06 -11.72
C LEU A 124 14.71 10.41 -12.46
N PHE A 125 15.15 11.47 -11.80
CA PHE A 125 15.72 12.64 -12.47
C PHE A 125 17.11 12.33 -13.06
N ASP A 126 17.82 11.36 -12.47
CA ASP A 126 19.04 10.80 -13.05
C ASP A 126 18.66 9.82 -14.17
N LYS A 127 18.94 10.21 -15.43
CA LYS A 127 18.60 9.42 -16.62
C LYS A 127 19.36 8.09 -16.72
N GLU A 128 20.39 7.90 -15.93
CA GLU A 128 21.10 6.61 -15.82
C GLU A 128 20.26 5.57 -15.06
N ASN A 129 19.35 6.02 -14.19
CA ASN A 129 18.41 5.13 -13.50
C ASN A 129 17.16 4.90 -14.36
N THR A 130 16.95 3.68 -14.79
CA THR A 130 15.71 3.25 -15.45
C THR A 130 15.08 2.12 -14.66
N VAL A 131 13.78 2.18 -14.42
CA VAL A 131 13.02 1.16 -13.67
C VAL A 131 11.83 0.76 -14.49
N SER A 132 11.86 -0.48 -15.03
CA SER A 132 10.78 -1.03 -15.87
C SER A 132 9.71 -1.73 -15.04
N SER A 133 10.09 -2.37 -13.94
CA SER A 133 9.19 -3.15 -13.08
C SER A 133 9.45 -2.82 -11.60
N PRO A 134 8.89 -1.70 -11.10
CA PRO A 134 9.16 -1.24 -9.74
C PRO A 134 8.67 -2.21 -8.66
N GLU A 135 7.61 -2.98 -8.94
CA GLU A 135 7.06 -4.00 -8.05
C GLU A 135 8.09 -5.11 -7.77
N PHE A 136 8.67 -5.69 -8.82
CA PHE A 136 9.73 -6.70 -8.70
C PHE A 136 11.00 -6.13 -8.08
N LEU A 137 11.35 -4.90 -8.48
CA LEU A 137 12.51 -4.22 -7.93
C LEU A 137 12.38 -4.02 -6.42
N SER A 138 11.17 -3.67 -5.94
CA SER A 138 10.92 -3.51 -4.52
C SER A 138 11.07 -4.82 -3.76
N ILE A 139 10.50 -5.92 -4.24
CA ILE A 139 10.64 -7.24 -3.63
C ILE A 139 12.12 -7.62 -3.53
N PHE A 140 12.86 -7.46 -4.63
CA PHE A 140 14.28 -7.85 -4.70
C PHE A 140 15.15 -6.98 -3.79
N LEU A 141 15.06 -5.65 -3.89
CA LEU A 141 15.93 -4.74 -3.14
C LEU A 141 15.59 -4.68 -1.65
N SER A 142 14.32 -4.89 -1.28
CA SER A 142 13.89 -4.81 0.12
C SER A 142 14.29 -6.00 0.96
N ASP A 143 14.65 -7.14 0.34
CA ASP A 143 15.16 -8.31 1.07
C ASP A 143 16.40 -7.94 1.88
N ARG A 144 16.33 -8.15 3.21
CA ARG A 144 17.41 -7.78 4.13
C ARG A 144 18.59 -8.72 4.12
N HIS A 145 18.48 -9.87 3.46
CA HIS A 145 19.52 -10.89 3.37
C HIS A 145 20.18 -10.93 1.98
N ASN A 146 19.40 -10.76 0.92
CA ASN A 146 19.85 -10.92 -0.46
C ASN A 146 19.82 -9.62 -1.28
N GLY A 147 19.16 -8.57 -0.76
CA GLY A 147 19.05 -7.25 -1.38
C GLY A 147 19.81 -6.17 -0.63
N VAL A 148 19.37 -4.94 -0.76
CA VAL A 148 19.83 -3.78 0.01
C VAL A 148 19.24 -3.80 1.42
N GLY A 149 18.05 -4.33 1.55
CA GLY A 149 17.26 -4.40 2.78
C GLY A 149 16.53 -3.10 3.09
N GLY A 150 15.23 -3.19 3.36
CA GLY A 150 14.39 -2.04 3.71
C GLY A 150 12.93 -2.40 3.83
N ASP A 151 12.10 -1.40 4.13
CA ASP A 151 10.64 -1.55 4.21
C ASP A 151 9.98 -1.42 2.83
N GLY A 152 10.77 -1.10 1.79
CA GLY A 152 10.33 -0.95 0.42
C GLY A 152 11.25 -0.05 -0.40
N VAL A 153 10.77 0.30 -1.60
CA VAL A 153 11.43 1.21 -2.53
C VAL A 153 10.58 2.46 -2.75
N ILE A 154 11.21 3.61 -2.79
CA ILE A 154 10.57 4.87 -3.18
C ILE A 154 11.26 5.41 -4.42
N LEU A 155 10.49 5.59 -5.50
CA LEU A 155 10.93 6.25 -6.70
C LEU A 155 10.65 7.76 -6.58
N ILE A 156 11.68 8.57 -6.82
CA ILE A 156 11.59 10.02 -6.88
C ILE A 156 11.53 10.38 -8.37
N CYS A 157 10.33 10.66 -8.85
CA CYS A 157 10.05 10.89 -10.27
C CYS A 157 9.88 12.37 -10.58
N PRO A 158 10.16 12.81 -11.82
CA PRO A 158 9.67 14.10 -12.33
C PRO A 158 8.14 14.19 -12.23
N SER A 159 7.60 15.39 -12.07
CA SER A 159 6.17 15.69 -12.01
C SER A 159 5.83 16.89 -12.85
N ASP A 160 4.65 16.87 -13.49
CA ASP A 160 4.13 18.01 -14.26
C ASP A 160 3.33 18.98 -13.39
N VAL A 161 3.00 18.59 -12.15
CA VAL A 161 2.09 19.35 -11.27
C VAL A 161 2.72 19.74 -9.92
N ALA A 162 3.93 19.23 -9.63
CA ALA A 162 4.64 19.46 -8.36
C ALA A 162 6.15 19.48 -8.58
N ASP A 163 6.93 19.74 -7.52
CA ASP A 163 8.40 19.71 -7.58
C ASP A 163 8.94 18.30 -7.89
N ALA A 164 8.24 17.26 -7.47
CA ALA A 164 8.51 15.87 -7.79
C ALA A 164 7.28 15.00 -7.53
N GLN A 165 7.29 13.78 -8.08
CA GLN A 165 6.34 12.73 -7.73
C GLN A 165 7.02 11.65 -6.89
N MET A 166 6.37 11.25 -5.81
CA MET A 166 6.75 10.11 -4.98
C MET A 166 5.91 8.90 -5.34
N ARG A 167 6.53 7.83 -5.82
CA ARG A 167 5.91 6.52 -5.94
C ARG A 167 6.56 5.57 -4.94
N MET A 168 5.77 4.93 -4.10
CA MET A 168 6.29 4.02 -3.08
C MET A 168 5.80 2.60 -3.30
N PHE A 169 6.69 1.65 -3.12
CA PHE A 169 6.42 0.23 -3.25
C PHE A 169 6.82 -0.47 -1.96
N ASN A 170 5.89 -1.21 -1.38
CA ASN A 170 6.13 -2.00 -0.19
C ASN A 170 7.07 -3.18 -0.49
N LEU A 171 7.56 -3.85 0.54
CA LEU A 171 8.45 -5.00 0.37
C LEU A 171 7.79 -6.21 -0.34
N ASP A 172 6.46 -6.26 -0.42
CA ASP A 172 5.69 -7.25 -1.19
C ASP A 172 5.44 -6.85 -2.66
N GLY A 173 5.97 -5.67 -3.07
CA GLY A 173 5.80 -5.10 -4.40
C GLY A 173 4.53 -4.29 -4.58
N SER A 174 3.60 -4.27 -3.64
CA SER A 174 2.39 -3.46 -3.76
C SER A 174 2.68 -1.97 -3.72
N GLU A 175 2.04 -1.19 -4.61
CA GLU A 175 2.21 0.27 -4.64
C GLU A 175 1.30 0.95 -3.62
N GLY A 176 1.89 1.60 -2.62
CA GLY A 176 1.19 2.34 -1.59
C GLY A 176 0.72 3.72 -2.03
N MET A 177 -0.28 4.27 -1.34
CA MET A 177 -0.85 5.59 -1.65
C MET A 177 0.09 6.73 -1.24
N MET A 178 0.65 6.67 -0.04
CA MET A 178 1.58 7.64 0.54
C MET A 178 2.15 7.11 1.86
N CYS A 179 3.37 7.50 2.19
CA CYS A 179 4.00 7.24 3.49
C CYS A 179 4.50 8.54 4.09
N GLY A 180 3.97 8.94 5.26
CA GLY A 180 4.37 10.17 5.95
C GLY A 180 5.85 10.20 6.35
N ASN A 181 6.46 9.03 6.64
CA ASN A 181 7.89 8.91 6.91
C ASN A 181 8.69 9.05 5.60
N GLY A 182 8.27 8.33 4.55
CA GLY A 182 8.91 8.33 3.25
C GLY A 182 8.93 9.71 2.59
N ILE A 183 7.83 10.45 2.62
CA ILE A 183 7.74 11.76 1.99
C ILE A 183 8.67 12.80 2.62
N ARG A 184 8.95 12.69 3.96
CA ARG A 184 9.94 13.56 4.60
C ARG A 184 11.34 13.33 4.05
N CYS A 185 11.68 12.06 3.79
CA CYS A 185 12.94 11.71 3.15
C CYS A 185 13.01 12.21 1.71
N VAL A 186 11.92 12.10 0.94
CA VAL A 186 11.84 12.66 -0.43
C VAL A 186 12.09 14.16 -0.42
N ALA A 187 11.39 14.93 0.43
CA ALA A 187 11.57 16.37 0.55
C ALA A 187 13.01 16.75 0.91
N LYS A 188 13.61 16.03 1.88
CA LYS A 188 15.02 16.21 2.22
C LYS A 188 15.93 15.87 1.05
N TYR A 189 15.69 14.77 0.37
CA TYR A 189 16.50 14.34 -0.79
C TYR A 189 16.50 15.40 -1.90
N LEU A 190 15.32 15.88 -2.27
CA LEU A 190 15.15 16.90 -3.31
C LEU A 190 15.93 18.19 -2.98
N PHE A 191 15.79 18.67 -1.76
CA PHE A 191 16.42 19.91 -1.32
C PHE A 191 17.93 19.77 -1.19
N ASP A 192 18.41 18.75 -0.48
CA ASP A 192 19.85 18.57 -0.17
C ASP A 192 20.67 18.25 -1.43
N ASN A 193 20.06 17.61 -2.45
CA ASN A 193 20.71 17.32 -3.73
C ASN A 193 20.49 18.43 -4.78
N GLY A 194 19.82 19.54 -4.43
CA GLY A 194 19.60 20.67 -5.33
C GLY A 194 18.66 20.41 -6.50
N ILE A 195 17.85 19.32 -6.44
CA ILE A 195 16.87 18.98 -7.48
C ILE A 195 15.70 19.97 -7.43
N ALA A 196 15.22 20.29 -6.23
CA ALA A 196 14.21 21.32 -6.02
C ALA A 196 14.58 22.15 -4.78
N LYS A 197 14.52 23.48 -4.92
CA LYS A 197 14.81 24.40 -3.80
C LYS A 197 13.55 24.86 -3.08
N GLY A 198 12.39 24.65 -3.68
CA GLY A 198 11.10 25.08 -3.16
C GLY A 198 10.95 26.61 -3.02
N GLN A 199 9.78 27.04 -2.58
CA GLN A 199 9.50 28.44 -2.28
C GLN A 199 10.01 28.79 -0.89
N LYS A 200 10.87 29.82 -0.77
CA LYS A 200 11.34 30.32 0.54
C LYS A 200 10.19 31.02 1.29
N VAL A 201 9.87 30.54 2.48
CA VAL A 201 8.77 31.08 3.32
C VAL A 201 9.27 31.68 4.64
N GLY A 202 10.57 31.64 4.89
CA GLY A 202 11.22 32.18 6.08
C GLY A 202 12.70 31.86 6.12
N GLU A 203 13.38 32.30 7.17
CA GLU A 203 14.78 31.97 7.36
C GLU A 203 14.93 30.45 7.57
N GLY A 204 15.73 29.81 6.73
CA GLY A 204 15.94 28.37 6.76
C GLY A 204 14.68 27.53 6.51
N ARG A 205 13.62 28.10 5.92
CA ARG A 205 12.36 27.39 5.64
C ARG A 205 11.98 27.52 4.18
N HIS A 206 11.71 26.36 3.54
CA HIS A 206 11.28 26.30 2.14
C HIS A 206 10.12 25.29 2.01
N VAL A 207 9.16 25.64 1.19
CA VAL A 207 8.01 24.78 0.85
C VAL A 207 8.26 24.07 -0.45
N LEU A 208 8.13 22.76 -0.43
CA LEU A 208 8.14 21.86 -1.59
C LEU A 208 6.76 21.21 -1.71
N HIS A 209 6.35 20.97 -2.94
CA HIS A 209 5.15 20.22 -3.25
C HIS A 209 5.55 18.86 -3.83
N ILE A 210 4.99 17.79 -3.29
CA ILE A 210 5.28 16.43 -3.73
C ILE A 210 3.97 15.75 -4.12
N ASP A 211 3.89 15.34 -5.38
CA ASP A 211 2.77 14.59 -5.91
C ASP A 211 2.81 13.15 -5.38
N THR A 212 1.66 12.64 -4.95
CA THR A 212 1.50 11.27 -4.45
C THR A 212 0.18 10.70 -4.93
N LYS A 213 -0.02 9.39 -4.85
CA LYS A 213 -1.33 8.78 -5.16
C LYS A 213 -2.48 9.30 -4.26
N SER A 214 -2.17 9.92 -3.11
CA SER A 214 -3.14 10.58 -2.24
C SER A 214 -3.23 12.09 -2.46
N GLY A 215 -2.77 12.59 -3.62
CA GLY A 215 -2.73 13.98 -4.00
C GLY A 215 -1.42 14.68 -3.65
N VAL A 216 -1.32 15.94 -4.07
CA VAL A 216 -0.14 16.77 -3.81
C VAL A 216 -0.06 17.12 -2.32
N LYS A 217 1.12 16.93 -1.73
CA LYS A 217 1.41 17.22 -0.32
C LYS A 217 2.38 18.38 -0.21
N GLU A 218 2.05 19.32 0.66
CA GLU A 218 2.94 20.42 1.03
C GLU A 218 3.94 19.93 2.10
N CYS A 219 5.24 20.12 1.81
CA CYS A 219 6.34 19.75 2.68
C CYS A 219 7.21 20.98 2.97
N THR A 220 7.21 21.46 4.22
CA THR A 220 8.11 22.54 4.63
C THR A 220 9.42 21.94 5.15
N VAL A 221 10.51 22.10 4.40
CA VAL A 221 11.85 21.75 4.86
C VAL A 221 12.40 22.83 5.78
N ILE A 222 13.04 22.42 6.86
CA ILE A 222 13.68 23.28 7.86
C ILE A 222 15.17 22.99 7.83
N THR A 223 15.97 23.97 7.41
CA THR A 223 17.41 23.81 7.21
C THR A 223 18.23 24.28 8.42
N LYS A 224 19.36 23.60 8.62
CA LYS A 224 20.44 24.03 9.53
C LYS A 224 21.76 23.79 8.80
N ASN A 225 22.61 24.83 8.76
CA ASN A 225 23.89 24.77 8.04
C ASN A 225 23.74 24.37 6.56
N GLY A 226 22.67 24.83 5.88
CA GLY A 226 22.43 24.57 4.46
C GLY A 226 21.81 23.21 4.12
N LEU A 227 21.65 22.30 5.09
CA LEU A 227 21.04 20.98 4.91
C LEU A 227 19.72 20.87 5.68
N VAL A 228 18.81 20.05 5.19
CA VAL A 228 17.53 19.81 5.85
C VAL A 228 17.73 19.03 7.16
N SER A 229 17.28 19.62 8.26
CA SER A 229 17.33 19.03 9.61
C SER A 229 16.00 18.39 10.02
N LYS A 230 14.88 18.98 9.58
CA LYS A 230 13.52 18.48 9.83
C LYS A 230 12.63 18.80 8.63
N VAL A 231 11.54 18.04 8.51
CA VAL A 231 10.49 18.31 7.51
C VAL A 231 9.14 18.31 8.21
N THR A 232 8.34 19.32 7.91
CA THR A 232 6.93 19.40 8.29
C THR A 232 6.09 19.05 7.06
N VAL A 233 5.19 18.08 7.21
CA VAL A 233 4.25 17.63 6.17
C VAL A 233 2.85 18.08 6.55
N ASP A 234 2.12 18.69 5.62
CA ASP A 234 0.69 18.91 5.78
C ASP A 234 -0.04 17.60 5.49
N MET A 235 -0.58 17.00 6.57
CA MET A 235 -1.30 15.73 6.50
C MET A 235 -2.78 15.91 6.12
N GLY A 236 -3.22 17.16 5.93
CA GLY A 236 -4.60 17.51 5.66
C GLY A 236 -5.46 17.59 6.90
N LYS A 237 -6.77 17.62 6.69
CA LYS A 237 -7.79 17.73 7.74
C LYS A 237 -8.11 16.36 8.31
N ALA A 238 -8.25 16.29 9.64
CA ALA A 238 -8.78 15.11 10.30
C ALA A 238 -10.31 15.02 10.09
N GLU A 239 -10.79 13.88 9.59
CA GLU A 239 -12.22 13.59 9.47
C GLU A 239 -12.70 12.87 10.73
N LEU A 240 -13.80 13.39 11.32
CA LEU A 240 -14.30 12.92 12.62
C LEU A 240 -15.65 12.22 12.53
N ALA A 241 -16.37 12.37 11.42
CA ALA A 241 -17.67 11.76 11.20
C ALA A 241 -17.55 10.24 11.10
N PRO A 242 -18.33 9.45 11.85
CA PRO A 242 -18.20 7.98 11.90
C PRO A 242 -18.24 7.29 10.55
N GLU A 243 -19.08 7.80 9.62
CA GLU A 243 -19.20 7.26 8.26
C GLU A 243 -17.93 7.50 7.41
N LYS A 244 -17.13 8.53 7.73
CA LYS A 244 -15.88 8.83 7.04
C LYS A 244 -14.66 8.15 7.67
N VAL A 245 -14.84 7.60 8.88
CA VAL A 245 -13.76 6.82 9.56
C VAL A 245 -13.73 5.35 9.15
N PRO A 246 -14.58 4.76 8.54
CA PRO A 246 -15.79 4.01 8.68
C PRO A 246 -15.87 3.21 10.02
N VAL A 247 -16.70 3.66 10.93
CA VAL A 247 -16.96 2.98 12.20
C VAL A 247 -18.47 2.88 12.46
N ARG A 248 -18.95 1.71 12.88
CA ARG A 248 -20.36 1.44 13.14
C ARG A 248 -20.78 1.91 14.54
N LEU A 249 -20.66 3.18 14.80
CA LEU A 249 -21.10 3.84 16.03
C LEU A 249 -21.91 5.09 15.67
N GLU A 250 -22.96 5.33 16.43
CA GLU A 250 -23.86 6.49 16.22
C GLU A 250 -23.29 7.75 16.88
N GLY A 251 -23.63 8.90 16.25
CA GLY A 251 -23.29 10.24 16.72
C GLY A 251 -22.52 11.05 15.69
N GLU A 252 -22.29 12.34 15.96
CA GLU A 252 -21.52 13.22 15.07
C GLU A 252 -20.01 12.88 15.09
N LYS A 253 -19.52 12.36 16.22
CA LYS A 253 -18.11 12.00 16.44
C LYS A 253 -18.04 10.84 17.43
N VAL A 254 -17.00 10.02 17.27
CA VAL A 254 -16.66 8.98 18.24
C VAL A 254 -15.56 9.50 19.16
N VAL A 255 -15.95 10.06 20.31
CA VAL A 255 -15.02 10.59 21.31
C VAL A 255 -15.31 9.96 22.67
N ASN A 256 -14.32 9.32 23.26
CA ASN A 256 -14.38 8.67 24.57
C ASN A 256 -15.56 7.68 24.73
N LYS A 257 -15.95 7.01 23.65
CA LYS A 257 -17.07 6.04 23.62
C LYS A 257 -16.64 4.71 24.22
N PRO A 258 -17.41 4.14 25.18
CA PRO A 258 -17.14 2.80 25.70
C PRO A 258 -17.54 1.75 24.65
N ILE A 259 -16.64 0.79 24.43
CA ILE A 259 -16.86 -0.38 23.58
C ILE A 259 -16.37 -1.65 24.29
N SER A 260 -16.86 -2.81 23.86
CA SER A 260 -16.37 -4.11 24.35
C SER A 260 -15.56 -4.80 23.27
N ILE A 261 -14.28 -5.05 23.53
CA ILE A 261 -13.36 -5.80 22.64
C ILE A 261 -12.76 -6.96 23.43
N GLY A 262 -12.90 -8.18 22.92
CA GLY A 262 -12.35 -9.37 23.58
C GLY A 262 -12.85 -9.57 25.03
N GLY A 263 -14.06 -9.12 25.36
CA GLY A 263 -14.66 -9.20 26.69
C GLY A 263 -14.23 -8.10 27.69
N ASN A 264 -13.35 -7.18 27.27
CA ASN A 264 -12.93 -6.03 28.06
C ASN A 264 -13.55 -4.73 27.54
N VAL A 265 -13.80 -3.79 28.45
CA VAL A 265 -14.34 -2.46 28.07
C VAL A 265 -13.21 -1.48 27.87
N TYR A 266 -13.18 -0.87 26.68
CA TYR A 266 -12.24 0.19 26.30
C TYR A 266 -13.00 1.47 25.97
N ARG A 267 -12.35 2.61 26.17
CA ARG A 267 -12.87 3.91 25.71
C ARG A 267 -12.08 4.34 24.49
N ILE A 268 -12.79 4.53 23.38
CA ILE A 268 -12.16 4.84 22.09
C ILE A 268 -12.51 6.23 21.59
N THR A 269 -11.58 6.78 20.81
CA THR A 269 -11.80 7.97 19.99
C THR A 269 -11.34 7.64 18.58
N CYS A 270 -12.21 7.90 17.58
CA CYS A 270 -11.93 7.55 16.20
C CYS A 270 -11.82 8.79 15.32
N CYS A 271 -10.90 8.78 14.37
CA CYS A 271 -10.79 9.76 13.30
C CYS A 271 -10.18 9.11 12.05
N SER A 272 -10.30 9.80 10.91
CA SER A 272 -9.60 9.42 9.68
C SER A 272 -8.57 10.49 9.31
N MET A 273 -7.37 10.04 8.97
CA MET A 273 -6.31 10.82 8.36
C MET A 273 -6.10 10.45 6.87
N GLY A 274 -7.21 10.06 6.19
CA GLY A 274 -7.21 9.42 4.90
C GLY A 274 -7.26 7.90 4.98
N ASN A 275 -7.08 7.35 6.19
CA ASN A 275 -7.25 5.96 6.58
C ASN A 275 -7.84 5.92 8.00
N PRO A 276 -8.55 4.82 8.39
CA PRO A 276 -9.24 4.73 9.68
C PRO A 276 -8.28 4.54 10.86
N HIS A 277 -8.53 5.28 11.94
CA HIS A 277 -7.78 5.24 13.20
C HIS A 277 -8.69 5.14 14.40
N CYS A 278 -8.31 4.29 15.35
CA CYS A 278 -8.96 4.10 16.65
C CYS A 278 -7.92 4.32 17.77
N THR A 279 -8.07 5.38 18.53
CA THR A 279 -7.17 5.70 19.64
C THR A 279 -7.76 5.23 20.96
N VAL A 280 -6.92 4.55 21.75
CA VAL A 280 -7.21 4.05 23.10
C VAL A 280 -6.22 4.65 24.09
N PHE A 281 -6.69 5.42 25.07
CA PHE A 281 -5.82 5.93 26.12
C PHE A 281 -5.62 4.89 27.22
N VAL A 282 -4.37 4.67 27.61
CA VAL A 282 -3.94 3.67 28.57
C VAL A 282 -2.99 4.25 29.62
N PRO A 283 -2.93 3.71 30.84
CA PRO A 283 -2.00 4.19 31.86
C PRO A 283 -0.52 3.97 31.52
N SER A 284 -0.19 2.95 30.74
CA SER A 284 1.16 2.69 30.24
C SER A 284 1.12 1.84 28.99
N VAL A 285 1.81 2.28 27.94
CA VAL A 285 1.91 1.53 26.67
C VAL A 285 2.93 0.40 26.75
N ASP A 286 3.93 0.47 27.62
CA ASP A 286 5.02 -0.51 27.71
C ASP A 286 4.55 -1.89 28.21
N LYS A 287 3.44 -1.93 28.93
CA LYS A 287 2.87 -3.15 29.52
C LYS A 287 1.89 -3.88 28.61
N LEU A 288 1.61 -3.36 27.42
CA LEU A 288 0.63 -3.92 26.51
C LEU A 288 1.25 -5.03 25.66
N ASP A 289 0.50 -6.10 25.50
CA ASP A 289 0.73 -7.10 24.46
C ASP A 289 -0.10 -6.72 23.22
N LEU A 290 0.56 -6.04 22.26
CA LEU A 290 -0.11 -5.58 21.04
C LEU A 290 -0.36 -6.75 20.06
N GLU A 291 0.43 -7.80 20.10
CA GLU A 291 0.21 -8.99 19.27
C GLU A 291 -1.10 -9.70 19.65
N ASP A 292 -1.49 -9.63 20.92
CA ASP A 292 -2.79 -10.14 21.39
C ASP A 292 -3.93 -9.12 21.18
N LEU A 293 -3.70 -7.84 21.48
CA LEU A 293 -4.73 -6.80 21.46
C LEU A 293 -5.04 -6.26 20.06
N GLY A 294 -4.00 -6.01 19.26
CA GLY A 294 -4.11 -5.37 17.98
C GLY A 294 -5.09 -6.05 17.02
N PRO A 295 -4.96 -7.38 16.80
CA PRO A 295 -5.90 -8.13 15.95
C PRO A 295 -7.36 -8.08 16.43
N LYS A 296 -7.60 -8.02 17.74
CA LYS A 296 -8.96 -7.96 18.30
C LYS A 296 -9.66 -6.63 17.94
N PHE A 297 -8.90 -5.53 17.90
CA PHE A 297 -9.42 -4.23 17.44
C PHE A 297 -9.51 -4.19 15.92
N GLU A 298 -8.45 -4.57 15.22
CA GLU A 298 -8.36 -4.49 13.75
C GLU A 298 -9.51 -5.22 13.06
N HIS A 299 -9.87 -6.41 13.57
CA HIS A 299 -10.86 -7.29 12.97
C HIS A 299 -12.26 -7.21 13.64
N ASP A 300 -12.47 -6.29 14.58
CA ASP A 300 -13.78 -6.13 15.19
C ASP A 300 -14.83 -5.71 14.14
N PRO A 301 -16.01 -6.33 14.10
CA PRO A 301 -17.07 -6.00 13.15
C PRO A 301 -17.53 -4.54 13.17
N MET A 302 -17.21 -3.81 14.23
CA MET A 302 -17.44 -2.38 14.35
C MET A 302 -16.67 -1.58 13.26
N PHE A 303 -15.53 -2.09 12.80
CA PHE A 303 -14.68 -1.49 11.78
C PHE A 303 -14.75 -2.28 10.47
N PRO A 304 -15.71 -1.99 9.56
CA PRO A 304 -15.94 -2.78 8.36
C PRO A 304 -14.74 -2.83 7.40
N ASP A 305 -13.92 -1.76 7.39
CA ASP A 305 -12.71 -1.66 6.57
C ASP A 305 -11.44 -1.97 7.37
N ARG A 306 -11.59 -2.60 8.55
CA ARG A 306 -10.54 -2.72 9.56
C ARG A 306 -10.03 -1.35 10.01
N VAL A 307 -9.11 -1.30 10.97
CA VAL A 307 -8.66 -0.05 11.58
C VAL A 307 -7.21 -0.14 12.04
N ASN A 308 -6.50 1.00 11.97
CA ASN A 308 -5.24 1.17 12.71
C ASN A 308 -5.57 1.54 14.16
N VAL A 309 -4.82 1.03 15.12
CA VAL A 309 -5.09 1.26 16.53
C VAL A 309 -3.89 1.91 17.20
N GLU A 310 -4.13 3.04 17.83
CA GLU A 310 -3.13 3.79 18.60
C GLU A 310 -3.40 3.59 20.10
N PHE A 311 -2.52 2.88 20.78
CA PHE A 311 -2.49 2.86 22.24
C PHE A 311 -1.62 4.00 22.73
N VAL A 312 -2.22 4.91 23.53
CA VAL A 312 -1.61 6.19 23.87
C VAL A 312 -1.55 6.38 25.39
N GLU A 313 -0.36 6.64 25.88
CA GLU A 313 -0.06 7.09 27.24
C GLU A 313 0.12 8.60 27.23
N VAL A 314 -0.62 9.32 28.07
CA VAL A 314 -0.49 10.76 28.25
C VAL A 314 0.59 11.03 29.31
N ILE A 315 1.76 11.52 28.87
CA ILE A 315 2.85 11.88 29.79
C ILE A 315 2.59 13.24 30.45
N ASP A 316 2.25 14.23 29.60
CA ASP A 316 1.84 15.57 30.02
C ASP A 316 1.02 16.24 28.89
N GLN A 317 0.62 17.51 29.09
CA GLN A 317 -0.20 18.26 28.11
C GLN A 317 0.49 18.49 26.77
N HIS A 318 1.80 18.28 26.67
CA HIS A 318 2.60 18.51 25.46
C HIS A 318 3.31 17.26 24.98
N THR A 319 3.19 16.14 25.71
CA THR A 319 3.93 14.90 25.41
C THR A 319 3.03 13.68 25.53
N LEU A 320 2.96 12.92 24.45
CA LEU A 320 2.31 11.61 24.38
C LEU A 320 3.35 10.54 24.13
N LYS A 321 3.09 9.32 24.56
CA LYS A 321 3.82 8.12 24.15
C LYS A 321 2.84 7.16 23.52
N ALA A 322 3.16 6.64 22.34
CA ALA A 322 2.25 5.78 21.59
C ALA A 322 2.93 4.54 21.05
N ARG A 323 2.17 3.43 21.03
CA ARG A 323 2.44 2.22 20.26
C ARG A 323 1.28 1.99 19.31
N ILE A 324 1.60 1.61 18.08
CA ILE A 324 0.63 1.60 16.98
C ILE A 324 0.58 0.21 16.36
N TRP A 325 -0.63 -0.31 16.23
CA TRP A 325 -0.95 -1.49 15.45
C TRP A 325 -1.51 -1.03 14.10
N GLU A 326 -0.77 -1.27 13.02
CA GLU A 326 -1.22 -0.88 11.68
C GLU A 326 -2.02 -1.99 11.00
N ARG A 327 -3.10 -1.61 10.39
CA ARG A 327 -3.99 -2.46 9.62
C ARG A 327 -3.23 -3.26 8.56
N GLY A 328 -3.21 -4.58 8.70
CA GLY A 328 -2.53 -5.50 7.79
C GLY A 328 -1.02 -5.62 7.96
N SER A 329 -0.40 -4.86 8.87
CA SER A 329 1.06 -4.86 9.07
C SER A 329 1.49 -5.23 10.49
N GLY A 330 0.57 -5.18 11.46
CA GLY A 330 0.91 -5.43 12.85
C GLY A 330 1.51 -4.24 13.57
N GLU A 331 2.23 -4.49 14.68
CA GLU A 331 2.92 -3.41 15.39
C GLU A 331 4.11 -2.89 14.59
N THR A 332 4.09 -1.58 14.29
CA THR A 332 5.16 -0.91 13.56
C THR A 332 6.01 0.00 14.43
N MET A 333 7.18 0.38 13.94
CA MET A 333 8.08 1.29 14.65
C MET A 333 7.53 2.71 14.74
N ALA A 334 6.79 3.17 13.71
CA ALA A 334 6.14 4.48 13.67
C ALA A 334 5.17 4.58 12.48
N CYS A 335 3.94 4.99 12.77
CA CYS A 335 2.92 5.34 11.77
C CYS A 335 2.67 6.86 11.80
N GLY A 336 2.88 7.54 10.68
CA GLY A 336 2.69 9.00 10.60
C GLY A 336 1.25 9.42 10.80
N THR A 337 0.30 8.78 10.10
CA THR A 337 -1.14 9.04 10.22
C THR A 337 -1.68 8.66 11.59
N GLY A 338 -1.22 7.53 12.15
CA GLY A 338 -1.60 7.11 13.51
C GLY A 338 -1.10 8.07 14.57
N THR A 339 0.11 8.62 14.41
CA THR A 339 0.63 9.65 15.32
C THR A 339 -0.22 10.93 15.25
N CYS A 340 -0.65 11.34 14.06
CA CYS A 340 -1.58 12.47 13.90
C CYS A 340 -2.92 12.18 14.57
N ALA A 341 -3.47 10.99 14.36
CA ALA A 341 -4.72 10.54 14.97
C ALA A 341 -4.66 10.53 16.50
N ALA A 342 -3.55 10.07 17.08
CA ALA A 342 -3.30 10.08 18.52
C ALA A 342 -3.41 11.51 19.13
N VAL A 343 -2.81 12.51 18.45
CA VAL A 343 -2.88 13.92 18.92
C VAL A 343 -4.27 14.51 18.70
N VAL A 344 -4.92 14.23 17.59
CA VAL A 344 -6.32 14.64 17.35
C VAL A 344 -7.21 14.08 18.47
N ALA A 345 -7.10 12.78 18.76
CA ALA A 345 -7.85 12.14 19.83
C ALA A 345 -7.54 12.72 21.20
N ALA A 346 -6.25 12.96 21.52
CA ALA A 346 -5.84 13.55 22.80
C ALA A 346 -6.43 14.96 22.97
N THR A 347 -6.44 15.76 21.92
CA THR A 347 -7.03 17.11 21.94
C THR A 347 -8.54 17.05 22.11
N LEU A 348 -9.24 16.13 21.41
CA LEU A 348 -10.69 15.97 21.54
C LEU A 348 -11.12 15.49 22.94
N ASN A 349 -10.25 14.78 23.66
CA ASN A 349 -10.47 14.32 25.02
C ASN A 349 -9.99 15.31 26.08
N GLY A 350 -9.42 16.47 25.69
CA GLY A 350 -8.93 17.50 26.61
C GLY A 350 -7.59 17.18 27.28
N TYR A 351 -6.85 16.18 26.82
CA TYR A 351 -5.51 15.85 27.30
C TYR A 351 -4.44 16.82 26.77
N CYS A 352 -4.65 17.33 25.55
CA CYS A 352 -3.76 18.29 24.90
C CYS A 352 -4.55 19.52 24.44
N GLU A 353 -3.85 20.66 24.33
CA GLU A 353 -4.45 21.92 23.87
C GLU A 353 -4.39 21.99 22.32
N LYS A 354 -5.53 22.35 21.69
CA LYS A 354 -5.59 22.59 20.24
C LYS A 354 -4.70 23.77 19.83
N GLY A 355 -4.04 23.65 18.67
CA GLY A 355 -3.14 24.70 18.17
C GLY A 355 -1.78 24.75 18.87
N LYS A 356 -1.45 23.75 19.67
CA LYS A 356 -0.12 23.60 20.26
C LYS A 356 0.65 22.46 19.59
N ASP A 357 1.96 22.57 19.67
CA ASP A 357 2.88 21.51 19.22
C ASP A 357 2.95 20.41 20.26
N ILE A 358 2.51 19.22 19.90
CA ILE A 358 2.53 18.03 20.76
C ILE A 358 3.62 17.08 20.30
N ARG A 359 4.51 16.73 21.22
CA ARG A 359 5.55 15.73 21.02
C ARG A 359 4.97 14.33 21.22
N VAL A 360 5.19 13.44 20.27
CA VAL A 360 4.79 12.03 20.39
C VAL A 360 6.01 11.13 20.32
N ILE A 361 6.22 10.36 21.37
CA ILE A 361 7.30 9.38 21.49
C ILE A 361 6.79 8.04 20.95
N LEU A 362 7.49 7.48 19.95
CA LEU A 362 7.18 6.21 19.28
C LEU A 362 8.35 5.24 19.48
N LYS A 363 8.17 3.95 19.17
CA LYS A 363 9.28 2.98 19.20
C LYS A 363 10.44 3.39 18.29
N GLY A 364 10.14 3.92 17.10
CA GLY A 364 11.12 4.29 16.07
C GLY A 364 11.65 5.71 16.17
N GLY A 365 11.21 6.53 17.12
CA GLY A 365 11.65 7.92 17.26
C GLY A 365 10.57 8.87 17.74
N GLU A 366 10.68 10.14 17.37
CA GLU A 366 9.76 11.17 17.84
C GLU A 366 9.22 11.97 16.67
N LEU A 367 7.93 12.31 16.77
CA LEU A 367 7.25 13.24 15.88
C LEU A 367 6.67 14.38 16.69
N LYS A 368 6.54 15.53 16.05
CA LYS A 368 5.84 16.68 16.58
C LYS A 368 4.63 16.95 15.71
N ILE A 369 3.45 16.98 16.33
CA ILE A 369 2.18 17.18 15.66
C ILE A 369 1.55 18.49 16.11
N HIS A 370 1.06 19.25 15.14
CA HIS A 370 0.29 20.46 15.36
C HIS A 370 -1.10 20.30 14.76
N TYR A 371 -2.11 20.24 15.61
CA TYR A 371 -3.50 20.00 15.17
C TYR A 371 -4.35 21.26 15.29
N THR A 372 -5.02 21.63 14.21
CA THR A 372 -6.10 22.60 14.15
C THR A 372 -7.33 22.00 13.46
N ASP A 373 -8.46 22.72 13.43
CA ASP A 373 -9.67 22.23 12.73
C ASP A 373 -9.50 22.20 11.20
N GLU A 374 -8.56 22.98 10.66
CA GLU A 374 -8.27 23.08 9.23
C GLU A 374 -7.29 22.03 8.76
N ARG A 375 -6.28 21.70 9.58
CA ARG A 375 -5.19 20.80 9.18
C ARG A 375 -4.43 20.21 10.35
N VAL A 376 -3.71 19.13 10.05
CA VAL A 376 -2.76 18.48 10.93
C VAL A 376 -1.38 18.56 10.31
N LEU A 377 -0.43 19.19 10.98
CA LEU A 377 0.97 19.28 10.54
C LEU A 377 1.82 18.29 11.31
N MET A 378 2.58 17.48 10.59
CA MET A 378 3.49 16.48 11.17
C MET A 378 4.93 16.86 10.90
N THR A 379 5.72 17.11 11.93
CA THR A 379 7.15 17.45 11.84
C THR A 379 8.02 16.34 12.39
N GLY A 380 9.01 15.92 11.62
CA GLY A 380 9.97 14.91 12.04
C GLY A 380 11.32 15.04 11.33
N LYS A 381 12.28 14.29 11.81
CA LYS A 381 13.58 14.13 11.14
C LYS A 381 13.45 13.23 9.91
N ALA A 382 14.39 13.38 9.00
CA ALA A 382 14.68 12.46 7.90
C ALA A 382 16.20 12.34 7.81
N GLU A 383 16.71 11.15 7.71
CA GLU A 383 18.14 10.88 7.79
C GLU A 383 18.60 10.08 6.57
N LYS A 384 19.66 10.54 5.94
CA LYS A 384 20.39 9.78 4.93
C LYS A 384 21.29 8.80 5.65
N VAL A 385 21.20 7.51 5.29
CA VAL A 385 22.06 6.47 5.86
C VAL A 385 23.30 6.29 5.00
N TYR A 386 23.12 5.99 3.71
CA TYR A 386 24.23 5.88 2.75
C TYR A 386 23.71 5.96 1.30
N ASP A 387 24.63 6.19 0.37
CA ASP A 387 24.42 6.00 -1.07
C ASP A 387 25.06 4.68 -1.52
N GLY A 388 24.47 4.07 -2.53
CA GLY A 388 24.98 2.82 -3.09
C GLY A 388 24.66 2.65 -4.57
N VAL A 389 25.27 1.63 -5.14
CA VAL A 389 24.98 1.14 -6.49
C VAL A 389 24.70 -0.35 -6.38
N VAL A 390 23.63 -0.81 -6.99
CA VAL A 390 23.26 -2.23 -7.03
C VAL A 390 23.15 -2.68 -8.48
N GLU A 391 23.56 -3.91 -8.77
CA GLU A 391 23.31 -4.56 -10.06
C GLU A 391 21.98 -5.33 -10.00
N VAL A 392 21.09 -5.05 -10.95
CA VAL A 392 19.77 -5.66 -11.08
C VAL A 392 19.56 -6.21 -12.48
#